data_9ce7372ac05a3c2a50545765f67341d9
#
_entry.id   9ce7372ac05a3c2a50545765f67341d9
#
_cell.length_a   1.000
_cell.length_b   1.000
_cell.length_c   1.000
_cell.angle_alpha   90.00
_cell.angle_beta   90.00
_cell.angle_gamma   90.00
#
_symmetry.space_group_name_H-M   'P 1'
#
loop_
_entity.id
_entity.type
_entity.pdbx_description
1 polymer ?
#
loop_
_entity_poly.entity_id
_entity_poly.type
_entity_poly.pdbx_seq_one_letter_code
_entity_poly.pdbx_strand_id
1 'polypeptide(L)'
;MHVKLSVVVPVYNVSPFLHRCLESLLRQSVADSEVILVDDGSTDDSGHLCDEWCASHERFRVVHQENKGLSEARNTGIRLAAGEWITFVDSDDFLAPDTYARVMQQLREGDDMIEFPILRFYGSEKQSLLNFVPNVCQDATRYWIENHGHEHAYACNKIFHASVFRNVRFPAGVIFEDVHTMPLVLREVRQIRQTDVGLYYYCHNPRGITATATGAHLLSLLHAHLDHWDVARSAEYYLHVVNIQLDVCRLTGMPPILPKAHSLPMAHLPLRLKIKVILLKLFGINGLCFINKLLWKIRRAR
;
A
#
# COMPACT_ATOMS: atom_id res chain seq x y z
N MET A 1 26.89 10.64 -12.96
CA MET A 1 26.35 9.26 -13.11
C MET A 1 24.85 9.36 -13.26
N HIS A 2 24.25 8.55 -14.13
CA HIS A 2 22.80 8.53 -14.31
C HIS A 2 22.23 7.52 -13.30
N VAL A 3 21.52 7.99 -12.27
CA VAL A 3 20.88 7.10 -11.28
C VAL A 3 19.67 6.43 -11.93
N LYS A 4 19.66 5.09 -11.91
CA LYS A 4 18.58 4.31 -12.52
C LYS A 4 17.42 4.07 -11.56
N LEU A 5 17.69 3.79 -10.29
CA LEU A 5 16.69 3.49 -9.28
C LEU A 5 16.96 4.27 -7.99
N SER A 6 15.98 5.03 -7.51
CA SER A 6 15.97 5.59 -6.15
C SER A 6 15.04 4.76 -5.26
N VAL A 7 15.57 4.29 -4.15
CA VAL A 7 14.83 3.57 -3.11
C VAL A 7 14.60 4.52 -1.94
N VAL A 8 13.36 4.89 -1.67
CA VAL A 8 12.98 5.77 -0.56
C VAL A 8 12.57 4.95 0.65
N VAL A 9 13.23 5.19 1.78
CA VAL A 9 12.97 4.47 3.04
C VAL A 9 12.59 5.49 4.12
N PRO A 10 11.30 5.67 4.44
CA PRO A 10 10.88 6.45 5.59
C PRO A 10 11.24 5.73 6.88
N VAL A 11 11.83 6.46 7.83
CA VAL A 11 12.31 5.92 9.11
C VAL A 11 11.69 6.73 10.25
N TYR A 12 11.05 6.07 11.20
CA TYR A 12 10.57 6.69 12.43
C TYR A 12 10.40 5.64 13.54
N ASN A 13 11.25 5.70 14.56
CA ASN A 13 11.21 4.84 15.76
C ASN A 13 11.13 3.33 15.43
N VAL A 14 12.05 2.84 14.60
CA VAL A 14 12.11 1.47 14.08
C VAL A 14 13.45 0.79 14.30
N SER A 15 14.26 1.26 15.24
CA SER A 15 15.61 0.75 15.48
C SER A 15 15.72 -0.78 15.56
N PRO A 16 14.77 -1.55 16.14
CA PRO A 16 14.85 -3.01 16.18
C PRO A 16 14.77 -3.71 14.82
N PHE A 17 14.22 -3.05 13.80
CA PHE A 17 13.95 -3.64 12.48
C PHE A 17 14.89 -3.10 11.40
N LEU A 18 15.40 -1.88 11.60
CA LEU A 18 16.08 -1.09 10.58
C LEU A 18 17.30 -1.80 9.99
N HIS A 19 18.12 -2.45 10.79
CA HIS A 19 19.31 -3.18 10.33
C HIS A 19 18.95 -4.25 9.27
N ARG A 20 17.91 -5.07 9.53
CA ARG A 20 17.43 -6.08 8.59
C ARG A 20 16.95 -5.47 7.28
N CYS A 21 16.23 -4.36 7.35
CA CYS A 21 15.77 -3.62 6.17
C CYS A 21 16.97 -3.18 5.33
N LEU A 22 17.93 -2.48 5.93
CA LEU A 22 19.09 -1.92 5.24
C LEU A 22 20.01 -2.99 4.67
N GLU A 23 20.24 -4.10 5.39
CA GLU A 23 20.95 -5.27 4.85
C GLU A 23 20.26 -5.87 3.62
N SER A 24 18.94 -5.94 3.64
CA SER A 24 18.19 -6.46 2.49
C SER A 24 18.35 -5.56 1.26
N LEU A 25 18.42 -4.23 1.46
CA LEU A 25 18.69 -3.25 0.41
C LEU A 25 20.13 -3.35 -0.10
N LEU A 26 21.10 -3.59 0.79
CA LEU A 26 22.50 -3.79 0.39
C LEU A 26 22.65 -4.99 -0.56
N ARG A 27 21.80 -6.02 -0.40
CA ARG A 27 21.78 -7.23 -1.24
C ARG A 27 21.01 -7.07 -2.56
N GLN A 28 20.59 -5.84 -2.92
CA GLN A 28 19.96 -5.57 -4.21
C GLN A 28 21.04 -5.17 -5.23
N SER A 29 21.30 -6.06 -6.20
CA SER A 29 22.37 -5.89 -7.22
C SER A 29 21.89 -5.01 -8.38
N VAL A 30 21.47 -3.78 -8.09
CA VAL A 30 21.12 -2.79 -9.11
C VAL A 30 22.28 -1.80 -9.23
N ALA A 31 22.98 -1.83 -10.36
CA ALA A 31 23.96 -0.81 -10.68
C ALA A 31 23.28 0.56 -10.76
N ASP A 32 23.99 1.61 -10.41
CA ASP A 32 23.49 3.00 -10.46
C ASP A 32 22.18 3.21 -9.65
N SER A 33 22.09 2.60 -8.47
CA SER A 33 21.00 2.83 -7.53
C SER A 33 21.45 3.66 -6.32
N GLU A 34 20.50 4.43 -5.77
CA GLU A 34 20.65 5.14 -4.51
C GLU A 34 19.59 4.69 -3.50
N VAL A 35 19.89 4.77 -2.23
CA VAL A 35 18.96 4.56 -1.12
C VAL A 35 18.87 5.84 -0.30
N ILE A 36 17.68 6.38 -0.16
CA ILE A 36 17.41 7.64 0.54
C ILE A 36 16.66 7.29 1.83
N LEU A 37 17.37 7.34 2.94
CA LEU A 37 16.80 7.19 4.27
C LEU A 37 16.24 8.56 4.70
N VAL A 38 14.96 8.61 5.02
CA VAL A 38 14.33 9.85 5.51
C VAL A 38 13.93 9.61 6.97
N ASP A 39 14.79 10.04 7.88
CA ASP A 39 14.51 10.01 9.31
C ASP A 39 13.53 11.14 9.67
N ASP A 40 12.31 10.76 9.97
CA ASP A 40 11.19 11.66 10.27
C ASP A 40 11.19 12.04 11.78
N GLY A 41 12.34 12.43 12.30
CA GLY A 41 12.50 12.89 13.67
C GLY A 41 12.40 11.76 14.69
N SER A 42 13.09 10.65 14.47
CA SER A 42 13.14 9.52 15.42
C SER A 42 13.68 9.96 16.78
N THR A 43 13.13 9.40 17.83
CA THR A 43 13.52 9.62 19.22
C THR A 43 14.22 8.41 19.85
N ASP A 44 14.30 7.29 19.10
CA ASP A 44 15.08 6.10 19.40
C ASP A 44 16.42 6.12 18.61
N ASP A 45 17.16 5.02 18.62
CA ASP A 45 18.45 4.91 17.95
C ASP A 45 18.37 4.88 16.42
N SER A 46 17.17 4.99 15.82
CA SER A 46 16.98 4.87 14.35
C SER A 46 17.78 5.92 13.57
N GLY A 47 17.77 7.19 14.03
CA GLY A 47 18.52 8.27 13.36
C GLY A 47 20.02 8.01 13.37
N HIS A 48 20.59 7.59 14.50
CA HIS A 48 22.00 7.25 14.64
C HIS A 48 22.38 6.06 13.75
N LEU A 49 21.56 5.01 13.72
CA LEU A 49 21.76 3.86 12.82
C LEU A 49 21.78 4.27 11.34
N CYS A 50 20.93 5.22 10.94
CA CYS A 50 20.96 5.77 9.58
C CYS A 50 22.32 6.46 9.27
N ASP A 51 22.85 7.26 10.19
CA ASP A 51 24.14 7.95 10.03
C ASP A 51 25.29 6.96 9.91
N GLU A 52 25.38 5.98 10.82
CA GLU A 52 26.41 4.93 10.78
C GLU A 52 26.36 4.13 9.47
N TRP A 53 25.16 3.81 9.01
CA TRP A 53 24.98 3.07 7.77
C TRP A 53 25.44 3.86 6.55
N CYS A 54 25.06 5.13 6.48
CA CYS A 54 25.47 6.02 5.39
C CYS A 54 26.99 6.29 5.36
N ALA A 55 27.62 6.39 6.53
CA ALA A 55 29.07 6.53 6.62
C ALA A 55 29.83 5.32 6.07
N SER A 56 29.20 4.14 6.10
CA SER A 56 29.82 2.87 5.67
C SER A 56 29.46 2.45 4.24
N HIS A 57 28.45 3.07 3.60
CA HIS A 57 27.91 2.63 2.32
C HIS A 57 27.56 3.82 1.40
N GLU A 58 28.39 4.11 0.42
CA GLU A 58 28.31 5.29 -0.46
C GLU A 58 26.97 5.48 -1.21
N ARG A 59 26.25 4.38 -1.51
CA ARG A 59 24.94 4.47 -2.19
C ARG A 59 23.79 4.84 -1.26
N PHE A 60 24.02 4.90 0.06
CA PHE A 60 23.04 5.29 1.05
C PHE A 60 23.26 6.75 1.43
N ARG A 61 22.20 7.49 1.57
CA ARG A 61 22.20 8.84 2.13
C ARG A 61 21.04 9.03 3.08
N VAL A 62 21.22 9.79 4.13
CA VAL A 62 20.20 10.11 5.11
C VAL A 62 19.83 11.59 5.06
N VAL A 63 18.57 11.85 5.34
CA VAL A 63 18.04 13.19 5.58
C VAL A 63 17.21 13.14 6.85
N HIS A 64 17.57 13.97 7.83
CA HIS A 64 16.80 14.14 9.05
C HIS A 64 15.82 15.30 8.89
N GLN A 65 14.59 15.12 9.32
CA GLN A 65 13.56 16.16 9.34
C GLN A 65 12.78 16.14 10.66
N GLU A 66 12.10 17.22 10.97
CA GLU A 66 11.10 17.21 12.04
C GLU A 66 9.98 16.23 11.66
N ASN A 67 9.41 15.55 12.66
CA ASN A 67 8.34 14.59 12.42
C ASN A 67 7.12 15.24 11.75
N LYS A 68 6.80 14.78 10.54
CA LYS A 68 5.66 15.21 9.73
C LYS A 68 4.81 14.04 9.23
N GLY A 69 5.17 12.81 9.65
CA GLY A 69 4.49 11.58 9.32
C GLY A 69 4.96 10.93 8.01
N LEU A 70 4.54 9.68 7.84
CA LEU A 70 4.97 8.78 6.77
C LEU A 70 4.85 9.39 5.36
N SER A 71 3.73 10.06 5.07
CA SER A 71 3.47 10.73 3.79
C SER A 71 4.54 11.77 3.47
N GLU A 72 4.87 12.64 4.44
CA GLU A 72 5.87 13.69 4.22
C GLU A 72 7.29 13.13 4.14
N ALA A 73 7.60 12.07 4.87
CA ALA A 73 8.88 11.37 4.72
C ALA A 73 9.03 10.78 3.31
N ARG A 74 8.00 10.10 2.76
CA ARG A 74 8.00 9.64 1.37
C ARG A 74 8.09 10.80 0.38
N ASN A 75 7.36 11.89 0.59
CA ASN A 75 7.41 13.09 -0.24
C ASN A 75 8.80 13.76 -0.23
N THR A 76 9.47 13.77 0.91
CA THR A 76 10.86 14.25 1.01
C THR A 76 11.79 13.35 0.18
N GLY A 77 11.66 12.03 0.29
CA GLY A 77 12.42 11.10 -0.53
C GLY A 77 12.18 11.29 -2.03
N ILE A 78 10.92 11.49 -2.46
CA ILE A 78 10.56 11.79 -3.85
C ILE A 78 11.26 13.07 -4.35
N ARG A 79 11.29 14.13 -3.53
CA ARG A 79 11.97 15.40 -3.91
C ARG A 79 13.47 15.25 -4.11
N LEU A 80 14.08 14.33 -3.40
CA LEU A 80 15.51 14.08 -3.41
C LEU A 80 15.93 13.00 -4.42
N ALA A 81 14.98 12.17 -4.87
CA ALA A 81 15.26 11.09 -5.81
C ALA A 81 15.82 11.61 -7.13
N ALA A 82 16.96 11.05 -7.55
CA ALA A 82 17.61 11.35 -8.82
C ALA A 82 17.41 10.23 -9.86
N GLY A 83 16.80 9.11 -9.45
CA GLY A 83 16.57 7.93 -10.28
C GLY A 83 15.50 8.14 -11.34
N GLU A 84 15.70 7.47 -12.48
CA GLU A 84 14.67 7.33 -13.52
C GLU A 84 13.44 6.61 -12.97
N TRP A 85 13.67 5.68 -12.04
CA TRP A 85 12.65 4.91 -11.34
C TRP A 85 12.70 5.15 -9.84
N ILE A 86 11.55 5.13 -9.19
CA ILE A 86 11.41 5.33 -7.73
C ILE A 86 10.63 4.15 -7.15
N THR A 87 11.08 3.65 -6.01
CA THR A 87 10.36 2.66 -5.20
C THR A 87 10.43 3.03 -3.71
N PHE A 88 9.59 2.41 -2.91
CA PHE A 88 9.49 2.66 -1.47
C PHE A 88 9.72 1.36 -0.70
N VAL A 89 10.34 1.47 0.46
CA VAL A 89 10.48 0.33 1.40
C VAL A 89 10.17 0.84 2.79
N ASP A 90 9.22 0.20 3.45
CA ASP A 90 8.92 0.50 4.84
C ASP A 90 10.03 -0.07 5.73
N SER A 91 10.51 0.70 6.68
CA SER A 91 11.74 0.42 7.42
C SER A 91 11.66 -0.76 8.41
N ASP A 92 10.47 -1.31 8.65
CA ASP A 92 10.25 -2.55 9.39
C ASP A 92 10.11 -3.80 8.49
N ASP A 93 10.19 -3.63 7.17
CA ASP A 93 10.10 -4.66 6.14
C ASP A 93 11.47 -5.02 5.53
N PHE A 94 11.49 -5.94 4.57
CA PHE A 94 12.70 -6.33 3.85
C PHE A 94 12.40 -6.99 2.50
N LEU A 95 13.43 -7.17 1.67
CA LEU A 95 13.34 -7.76 0.34
C LEU A 95 14.12 -9.08 0.26
N ALA A 96 13.68 -9.99 -0.59
CA ALA A 96 14.51 -11.11 -1.02
C ALA A 96 15.74 -10.59 -1.80
N PRO A 97 16.88 -11.32 -1.78
CA PRO A 97 18.05 -10.94 -2.56
C PRO A 97 17.70 -10.74 -4.05
N ASP A 98 18.34 -9.76 -4.67
CA ASP A 98 18.23 -9.45 -6.11
C ASP A 98 16.80 -9.16 -6.61
N THR A 99 15.85 -8.87 -5.71
CA THR A 99 14.46 -8.56 -6.10
C THR A 99 14.43 -7.42 -7.11
N TYR A 100 15.05 -6.29 -6.82
CA TYR A 100 15.02 -5.15 -7.73
C TYR A 100 15.77 -5.41 -9.04
N ALA A 101 16.91 -6.10 -9.01
CA ALA A 101 17.63 -6.44 -10.24
C ALA A 101 16.76 -7.30 -11.16
N ARG A 102 16.06 -8.29 -10.62
CA ARG A 102 15.15 -9.17 -11.38
C ARG A 102 13.91 -8.44 -11.89
N VAL A 103 13.30 -7.58 -11.06
CA VAL A 103 12.11 -6.80 -11.43
C VAL A 103 12.44 -5.77 -12.51
N MET A 104 13.55 -5.04 -12.36
CA MET A 104 14.00 -4.06 -13.36
C MET A 104 14.28 -4.67 -14.73
N GLN A 105 14.72 -5.93 -14.80
CA GLN A 105 14.90 -6.66 -16.06
C GLN A 105 13.58 -6.96 -16.78
N GLN A 106 12.44 -6.91 -16.10
CA GLN A 106 11.12 -7.08 -16.71
C GLN A 106 10.57 -5.82 -17.36
N LEU A 107 11.10 -4.65 -17.01
CA LEU A 107 10.67 -3.38 -17.59
C LEU A 107 10.86 -3.35 -19.10
N ARG A 108 9.90 -2.74 -19.78
CA ARG A 108 9.91 -2.52 -21.24
C ARG A 108 9.61 -1.05 -21.52
N GLU A 109 9.94 -0.64 -22.73
CA GLU A 109 9.58 0.70 -23.22
C GLU A 109 8.07 0.93 -23.08
N GLY A 110 7.69 2.07 -22.54
CA GLY A 110 6.30 2.45 -22.32
C GLY A 110 5.74 2.05 -20.94
N ASP A 111 6.45 1.25 -20.12
CA ASP A 111 6.03 0.99 -18.75
C ASP A 111 6.18 2.25 -17.90
N ASP A 112 5.15 2.58 -17.13
CA ASP A 112 5.17 3.68 -16.15
C ASP A 112 5.17 3.15 -14.71
N MET A 113 4.71 1.89 -14.50
CA MET A 113 4.71 1.21 -13.20
C MET A 113 4.89 -0.29 -13.40
N ILE A 114 5.68 -0.92 -12.53
CA ILE A 114 5.75 -2.37 -12.42
C ILE A 114 5.44 -2.81 -11.00
N GLU A 115 4.59 -3.83 -10.86
CA GLU A 115 4.17 -4.44 -9.61
C GLU A 115 4.70 -5.86 -9.51
N PHE A 116 5.19 -6.25 -8.32
CA PHE A 116 5.86 -7.52 -8.08
C PHE A 116 5.37 -8.20 -6.80
N PRO A 117 5.66 -9.50 -6.59
CA PRO A 117 5.12 -10.29 -5.49
C PRO A 117 5.43 -9.73 -4.10
N ILE A 118 4.45 -9.90 -3.20
CA ILE A 118 4.56 -9.52 -1.79
C ILE A 118 4.06 -10.64 -0.87
N LEU A 119 4.86 -11.02 0.10
CA LEU A 119 4.47 -11.92 1.18
C LEU A 119 3.94 -11.10 2.35
N ARG A 120 2.61 -11.05 2.46
CA ARG A 120 1.90 -10.21 3.43
C ARG A 120 1.88 -10.84 4.82
N PHE A 121 2.00 -9.99 5.85
CA PHE A 121 1.94 -10.38 7.27
C PHE A 121 2.96 -11.46 7.63
N TYR A 122 4.17 -11.35 7.05
CA TYR A 122 5.28 -12.26 7.32
C TYR A 122 5.55 -12.40 8.82
N GLY A 123 5.70 -13.63 9.29
CA GLY A 123 5.89 -13.92 10.71
C GLY A 123 4.60 -14.03 11.53
N SER A 124 3.42 -14.06 10.90
CA SER A 124 2.14 -14.30 11.57
C SER A 124 1.37 -15.47 10.96
N GLU A 125 0.36 -15.98 11.68
CA GLU A 125 -0.56 -17.01 11.16
C GLU A 125 -1.40 -16.55 9.96
N LYS A 126 -1.49 -15.23 9.72
CA LYS A 126 -2.20 -14.61 8.59
C LYS A 126 -1.32 -14.44 7.36
N GLN A 127 -0.09 -14.92 7.40
CA GLN A 127 0.84 -14.80 6.30
C GLN A 127 0.22 -15.32 4.99
N SER A 128 0.35 -14.54 3.94
CA SER A 128 -0.20 -14.89 2.63
C SER A 128 0.63 -14.29 1.50
N LEU A 129 0.97 -15.10 0.50
CA LEU A 129 1.63 -14.64 -0.70
C LEU A 129 0.61 -14.04 -1.66
N LEU A 130 0.81 -12.79 -2.05
CA LEU A 130 0.20 -12.19 -3.23
C LEU A 130 1.19 -12.31 -4.38
N ASN A 131 0.87 -13.14 -5.34
CA ASN A 131 1.64 -13.32 -6.57
C ASN A 131 0.81 -12.89 -7.77
N PHE A 132 1.46 -12.57 -8.88
CA PHE A 132 0.81 -12.11 -10.09
C PHE A 132 1.06 -13.07 -11.25
N VAL A 133 0.07 -13.19 -12.12
CA VAL A 133 0.30 -13.74 -13.46
C VAL A 133 0.87 -12.60 -14.31
N PRO A 134 2.05 -12.76 -14.93
CA PRO A 134 2.65 -11.70 -15.72
C PRO A 134 1.68 -11.14 -16.75
N ASN A 135 1.41 -9.86 -16.71
CA ASN A 135 0.53 -9.17 -17.63
C ASN A 135 0.88 -7.69 -17.79
N VAL A 136 0.23 -7.04 -18.76
CA VAL A 136 0.30 -5.58 -18.98
C VAL A 136 -1.12 -5.04 -19.03
N CYS A 137 -1.37 -3.99 -18.27
CA CYS A 137 -2.65 -3.30 -18.21
C CYS A 137 -2.46 -1.82 -18.59
N GLN A 138 -3.26 -1.34 -19.54
CA GLN A 138 -3.24 0.06 -20.00
C GLN A 138 -4.53 0.82 -19.61
N ASP A 139 -5.37 0.22 -18.79
CA ASP A 139 -6.60 0.80 -18.26
C ASP A 139 -6.55 0.84 -16.73
N ALA A 140 -6.44 2.04 -16.18
CA ALA A 140 -6.40 2.27 -14.74
C ALA A 140 -7.64 1.73 -14.00
N THR A 141 -8.81 1.83 -14.61
CA THR A 141 -10.05 1.32 -14.01
C THR A 141 -10.05 -0.21 -13.98
N ARG A 142 -9.62 -0.83 -15.07
CA ARG A 142 -9.47 -2.27 -15.17
C ARG A 142 -8.45 -2.79 -14.13
N TYR A 143 -7.29 -2.14 -14.01
CA TYR A 143 -6.30 -2.49 -12.99
C TYR A 143 -6.88 -2.40 -11.58
N TRP A 144 -7.56 -1.27 -11.26
CA TRP A 144 -8.09 -1.04 -9.92
C TRP A 144 -9.23 -1.99 -9.55
N ILE A 145 -10.18 -2.18 -10.48
CA ILE A 145 -11.42 -2.91 -10.22
C ILE A 145 -11.29 -4.40 -10.60
N GLU A 146 -10.91 -4.71 -11.87
CA GLU A 146 -10.94 -6.09 -12.36
C GLU A 146 -9.68 -6.88 -11.98
N ASN A 147 -8.51 -6.23 -11.94
CA ASN A 147 -7.26 -6.84 -11.48
C ASN A 147 -7.07 -6.69 -9.95
N HIS A 148 -8.11 -6.27 -9.23
CA HIS A 148 -8.13 -6.11 -7.77
C HIS A 148 -7.04 -5.18 -7.20
N GLY A 149 -6.55 -4.19 -7.96
CA GLY A 149 -5.56 -3.21 -7.50
C GLY A 149 -5.93 -2.55 -6.18
N HIS A 150 -7.23 -2.38 -5.92
CA HIS A 150 -7.77 -1.86 -4.67
C HIS A 150 -7.49 -2.73 -3.42
N GLU A 151 -7.17 -4.00 -3.58
CA GLU A 151 -6.80 -4.91 -2.48
C GLU A 151 -5.30 -4.89 -2.18
N HIS A 152 -4.49 -4.28 -3.07
CA HIS A 152 -3.05 -4.24 -2.97
C HIS A 152 -2.47 -2.88 -3.42
N ALA A 153 -3.06 -1.80 -2.91
CA ALA A 153 -2.65 -0.43 -3.19
C ALA A 153 -1.26 -0.05 -2.60
N TYR A 154 -0.51 -1.01 -2.04
CA TYR A 154 0.79 -0.78 -1.42
C TYR A 154 1.77 -0.08 -2.36
N ALA A 155 2.50 0.93 -1.88
CA ALA A 155 3.60 1.54 -2.62
C ALA A 155 4.85 0.66 -2.64
N CYS A 156 5.05 -0.17 -1.61
CA CYS A 156 6.29 -0.89 -1.35
C CYS A 156 6.58 -2.07 -2.31
N ASN A 157 5.55 -2.65 -2.94
CA ASN A 157 5.74 -3.70 -3.95
C ASN A 157 5.60 -3.18 -5.39
N LYS A 158 5.91 -1.92 -5.60
CA LYS A 158 5.85 -1.27 -6.92
C LYS A 158 7.10 -0.45 -7.19
N ILE A 159 7.49 -0.41 -8.46
CA ILE A 159 8.50 0.52 -8.95
C ILE A 159 7.82 1.42 -9.98
N PHE A 160 7.97 2.73 -9.81
CA PHE A 160 7.31 3.75 -10.58
C PHE A 160 8.32 4.52 -11.42
N HIS A 161 7.99 4.85 -12.65
CA HIS A 161 8.76 5.83 -13.40
C HIS A 161 8.65 7.20 -12.70
N ALA A 162 9.76 7.90 -12.55
CA ALA A 162 9.83 9.14 -11.75
C ALA A 162 8.86 10.23 -12.24
N SER A 163 8.49 10.22 -13.53
CA SER A 163 7.52 11.17 -14.09
C SER A 163 6.15 11.12 -13.43
N VAL A 164 5.76 9.95 -12.88
CA VAL A 164 4.50 9.77 -12.16
C VAL A 164 4.40 10.75 -10.98
N PHE A 165 5.52 10.99 -10.31
CA PHE A 165 5.58 11.87 -9.14
C PHE A 165 5.83 13.36 -9.48
N ARG A 166 5.72 13.79 -10.73
CA ARG A 166 5.77 15.24 -11.05
C ARG A 166 4.60 15.98 -10.40
N ASN A 167 3.41 15.41 -10.46
CA ASN A 167 2.17 16.00 -9.97
C ASN A 167 1.53 15.24 -8.79
N VAL A 168 2.04 14.06 -8.45
CA VAL A 168 1.49 13.22 -7.39
C VAL A 168 2.34 13.31 -6.12
N ARG A 169 1.67 13.44 -4.99
CA ARG A 169 2.27 13.39 -3.65
C ARG A 169 1.38 12.58 -2.72
N PHE A 170 1.99 11.96 -1.73
CA PHE A 170 1.27 11.33 -0.62
C PHE A 170 0.60 12.41 0.23
N PRO A 171 -0.70 12.29 0.56
CA PRO A 171 -1.41 13.29 1.34
C PRO A 171 -0.91 13.30 2.79
N ALA A 172 -0.58 14.49 3.29
CA ALA A 172 -0.10 14.66 4.66
C ALA A 172 -1.22 14.42 5.69
N GLY A 173 -0.88 13.85 6.85
CA GLY A 173 -1.78 13.71 7.99
C GLY A 173 -2.88 12.66 7.84
N VAL A 174 -2.85 11.83 6.79
CA VAL A 174 -3.79 10.71 6.63
C VAL A 174 -3.10 9.37 6.84
N ILE A 175 -3.85 8.39 7.32
CA ILE A 175 -3.45 6.99 7.40
C ILE A 175 -4.09 6.24 6.23
N PHE A 176 -3.44 5.16 5.77
CA PHE A 176 -3.73 4.48 4.51
C PHE A 176 -3.47 5.40 3.29
N GLU A 177 -2.42 6.19 3.38
CA GLU A 177 -1.98 7.16 2.38
C GLU A 177 -1.77 6.51 1.01
N ASP A 178 -1.39 5.24 0.95
CA ASP A 178 -1.24 4.46 -0.29
C ASP A 178 -2.57 4.36 -1.05
N VAL A 179 -3.68 4.09 -0.33
CA VAL A 179 -5.01 3.98 -0.94
C VAL A 179 -5.52 5.34 -1.43
N HIS A 180 -5.13 6.42 -0.75
CA HIS A 180 -5.42 7.79 -1.23
C HIS A 180 -4.55 8.18 -2.43
N THR A 181 -3.30 7.74 -2.46
CA THR A 181 -2.32 8.14 -3.49
C THR A 181 -2.47 7.33 -4.77
N MET A 182 -2.76 6.03 -4.68
CA MET A 182 -2.81 5.15 -5.85
C MET A 182 -3.79 5.61 -6.93
N PRO A 183 -5.01 6.11 -6.63
CA PRO A 183 -5.90 6.67 -7.65
C PRO A 183 -5.29 7.86 -8.41
N LEU A 184 -4.47 8.67 -7.74
CA LEU A 184 -3.76 9.79 -8.36
C LEU A 184 -2.62 9.30 -9.25
N VAL A 185 -1.86 8.32 -8.77
CA VAL A 185 -0.83 7.61 -9.55
C VAL A 185 -1.43 7.02 -10.83
N LEU A 186 -2.56 6.34 -10.72
CA LEU A 186 -3.22 5.68 -11.85
C LEU A 186 -3.75 6.64 -12.91
N ARG A 187 -3.88 7.94 -12.63
CA ARG A 187 -4.19 8.98 -13.63
C ARG A 187 -2.97 9.39 -14.45
N GLU A 188 -1.78 9.25 -13.88
CA GLU A 188 -0.50 9.59 -14.55
C GLU A 188 0.12 8.39 -15.28
N VAL A 189 -0.30 7.16 -14.92
CA VAL A 189 0.25 5.91 -15.47
C VAL A 189 -0.54 5.48 -16.71
N ARG A 190 0.16 5.24 -17.80
CA ARG A 190 -0.43 4.73 -19.07
C ARG A 190 -0.31 3.22 -19.19
N GLN A 191 0.77 2.65 -18.63
CA GLN A 191 1.02 1.22 -18.72
C GLN A 191 1.54 0.67 -17.39
N ILE A 192 0.86 -0.34 -16.90
CA ILE A 192 1.16 -1.07 -15.67
C ILE A 192 1.58 -2.48 -16.05
N ARG A 193 2.77 -2.88 -15.63
CA ARG A 193 3.23 -4.26 -15.75
C ARG A 193 3.07 -4.97 -14.42
N GLN A 194 2.60 -6.21 -14.44
CA GLN A 194 2.67 -7.12 -13.30
C GLN A 194 3.61 -8.27 -13.62
N THR A 195 4.41 -8.69 -12.64
CA THR A 195 5.40 -9.77 -12.79
C THR A 195 5.35 -10.74 -11.63
N ASP A 196 5.80 -11.96 -11.86
CA ASP A 196 5.92 -13.03 -10.85
C ASP A 196 7.33 -13.15 -10.26
N VAL A 197 8.25 -12.23 -10.60
CA VAL A 197 9.63 -12.25 -10.10
C VAL A 197 9.86 -11.23 -9.00
N GLY A 198 10.83 -11.51 -8.13
CA GLY A 198 11.10 -10.70 -6.95
C GLY A 198 10.17 -11.04 -5.79
N LEU A 199 10.48 -10.55 -4.59
CA LEU A 199 9.64 -10.73 -3.42
C LEU A 199 9.90 -9.66 -2.37
N TYR A 200 8.84 -9.00 -1.94
CA TYR A 200 8.80 -8.11 -0.79
C TYR A 200 8.23 -8.86 0.42
N TYR A 201 8.83 -8.70 1.58
CA TYR A 201 8.34 -9.25 2.85
C TYR A 201 7.70 -8.13 3.68
N TYR A 202 6.37 -8.04 3.63
CA TYR A 202 5.59 -7.18 4.49
C TYR A 202 5.43 -7.82 5.86
N CYS A 203 6.18 -7.33 6.85
CA CYS A 203 6.29 -7.94 8.15
C CYS A 203 5.09 -7.62 9.05
N HIS A 204 4.71 -8.60 9.86
CA HIS A 204 3.71 -8.37 10.89
C HIS A 204 4.31 -7.54 12.03
N ASN A 205 3.85 -6.29 12.15
CA ASN A 205 4.23 -5.39 13.25
C ASN A 205 2.98 -5.07 14.09
N PRO A 206 2.86 -5.62 15.31
CA PRO A 206 1.68 -5.38 16.17
C PRO A 206 1.55 -3.91 16.62
N ARG A 207 2.63 -3.12 16.51
CA ARG A 207 2.64 -1.67 16.81
C ARG A 207 2.51 -0.82 15.55
N GLY A 208 2.47 -1.44 14.37
CA GLY A 208 2.37 -0.74 13.09
C GLY A 208 1.02 -0.04 12.91
N ILE A 209 0.97 0.90 11.98
CA ILE A 209 -0.18 1.73 11.67
C ILE A 209 -1.42 0.89 11.35
N THR A 210 -1.27 -0.17 10.58
CA THR A 210 -2.39 -1.05 10.19
C THR A 210 -2.97 -1.81 11.39
N ALA A 211 -2.13 -2.24 12.34
CA ALA A 211 -2.56 -2.99 13.52
C ALA A 211 -3.29 -2.10 14.54
N THR A 212 -2.94 -0.82 14.58
CA THR A 212 -3.48 0.17 15.54
C THR A 212 -4.57 1.06 14.94
N ALA A 213 -5.05 0.75 13.73
CA ALA A 213 -6.04 1.55 13.02
C ALA A 213 -7.34 1.72 13.83
N THR A 214 -7.78 2.97 13.97
CA THR A 214 -9.01 3.36 14.66
C THR A 214 -10.20 3.46 13.70
N GLY A 215 -11.40 3.66 14.22
CA GLY A 215 -12.59 3.91 13.39
C GLY A 215 -12.47 5.17 12.52
N ALA A 216 -11.78 6.22 12.99
CA ALA A 216 -11.51 7.42 12.20
C ALA A 216 -10.56 7.12 11.02
N HIS A 217 -9.58 6.28 11.22
CA HIS A 217 -8.68 5.83 10.15
C HIS A 217 -9.42 5.01 9.09
N LEU A 218 -10.34 4.11 9.50
CA LEU A 218 -11.16 3.37 8.55
C LEU A 218 -12.18 4.25 7.82
N LEU A 219 -12.64 5.33 8.45
CA LEU A 219 -13.45 6.34 7.77
C LEU A 219 -12.66 7.07 6.69
N SER A 220 -11.40 7.42 6.95
CA SER A 220 -10.49 7.99 5.95
C SER A 220 -10.28 7.00 4.79
N LEU A 221 -10.02 5.72 5.09
CA LEU A 221 -9.93 4.67 4.07
C LEU A 221 -11.20 4.56 3.22
N LEU A 222 -12.39 4.65 3.85
CA LEU A 222 -13.66 4.62 3.13
C LEU A 222 -13.78 5.81 2.16
N HIS A 223 -13.43 7.02 2.61
CA HIS A 223 -13.40 8.20 1.75
C HIS A 223 -12.44 8.04 0.57
N ALA A 224 -11.25 7.47 0.76
CA ALA A 224 -10.31 7.20 -0.33
C ALA A 224 -10.93 6.38 -1.46
N HIS A 225 -11.78 5.41 -1.13
CA HIS A 225 -12.51 4.63 -2.14
C HIS A 225 -13.66 5.40 -2.80
N LEU A 226 -14.40 6.21 -2.03
CA LEU A 226 -15.58 6.92 -2.52
C LEU A 226 -15.24 8.14 -3.36
N ASP A 227 -14.15 8.84 -3.05
CA ASP A 227 -13.80 10.12 -3.67
C ASP A 227 -13.20 9.97 -5.08
N HIS A 228 -12.67 8.80 -5.40
CA HIS A 228 -11.92 8.61 -6.65
C HIS A 228 -12.54 7.61 -7.62
N TRP A 229 -13.45 6.74 -7.17
CA TRP A 229 -13.95 5.63 -7.96
C TRP A 229 -15.47 5.49 -7.87
N ASP A 230 -16.09 5.12 -9.00
CA ASP A 230 -17.46 4.60 -8.96
C ASP A 230 -17.46 3.18 -8.37
N VAL A 231 -17.65 3.10 -7.06
CA VAL A 231 -17.64 1.83 -6.32
C VAL A 231 -18.75 0.88 -6.75
N ALA A 232 -19.82 1.39 -7.37
CA ALA A 232 -20.95 0.58 -7.84
C ALA A 232 -20.68 -0.10 -9.20
N ARG A 233 -19.56 0.23 -9.87
CA ARG A 233 -19.19 -0.32 -11.17
C ARG A 233 -18.93 -1.83 -11.15
N SER A 234 -18.46 -2.39 -10.03
CA SER A 234 -18.25 -3.82 -9.82
C SER A 234 -18.90 -4.29 -8.53
N ALA A 235 -19.60 -5.44 -8.59
CA ALA A 235 -20.20 -6.02 -7.40
C ALA A 235 -19.14 -6.45 -6.36
N GLU A 236 -18.00 -6.97 -6.79
CA GLU A 236 -16.89 -7.36 -5.90
C GLU A 236 -16.29 -6.14 -5.22
N TYR A 237 -15.97 -5.09 -5.99
CA TYR A 237 -15.42 -3.85 -5.46
C TYR A 237 -16.43 -3.18 -4.51
N TYR A 238 -17.69 -3.10 -4.86
CA TYR A 238 -18.74 -2.59 -3.97
C TYR A 238 -18.78 -3.36 -2.64
N LEU A 239 -18.73 -4.68 -2.69
CA LEU A 239 -18.75 -5.52 -1.50
C LEU A 239 -17.47 -5.43 -0.66
N HIS A 240 -16.33 -5.13 -1.29
CA HIS A 240 -15.10 -4.78 -0.58
C HIS A 240 -15.32 -3.50 0.23
N VAL A 241 -15.83 -2.44 -0.39
CA VAL A 241 -16.11 -1.16 0.29
C VAL A 241 -17.22 -1.29 1.34
N VAL A 242 -18.23 -2.17 1.11
CA VAL A 242 -19.22 -2.54 2.15
C VAL A 242 -18.54 -3.08 3.41
N ASN A 243 -17.47 -3.91 3.30
CA ASN A 243 -16.77 -4.41 4.48
C ASN A 243 -16.14 -3.27 5.29
N ILE A 244 -15.49 -2.32 4.62
CA ILE A 244 -14.92 -1.13 5.26
C ILE A 244 -16.01 -0.32 5.95
N GLN A 245 -17.15 -0.08 5.26
CA GLN A 245 -18.30 0.62 5.84
C GLN A 245 -18.86 -0.06 7.09
N LEU A 246 -18.96 -1.40 7.09
CA LEU A 246 -19.42 -2.15 8.24
C LEU A 246 -18.52 -1.98 9.45
N ASP A 247 -17.19 -1.96 9.24
CA ASP A 247 -16.21 -1.74 10.30
C ASP A 247 -16.23 -0.29 10.80
N VAL A 248 -16.39 0.70 9.91
CA VAL A 248 -16.61 2.11 10.29
C VAL A 248 -17.84 2.24 11.19
N CYS A 249 -19.01 1.72 10.75
CA CYS A 249 -20.24 1.77 11.56
C CYS A 249 -20.09 1.10 12.93
N ARG A 250 -19.36 -0.02 12.97
CA ARG A 250 -19.10 -0.77 14.20
C ARG A 250 -18.23 -0.01 15.19
N LEU A 251 -17.16 0.61 14.70
CA LEU A 251 -16.13 1.24 15.55
C LEU A 251 -16.47 2.69 15.92
N THR A 252 -17.16 3.43 15.04
CA THR A 252 -17.51 4.84 15.28
C THR A 252 -18.95 5.05 15.73
N GLY A 253 -19.84 4.13 15.43
CA GLY A 253 -21.28 4.31 15.61
C GLY A 253 -21.95 5.22 14.56
N MET A 254 -21.18 5.78 13.62
CA MET A 254 -21.70 6.65 12.56
C MET A 254 -22.62 5.88 11.60
N PRO A 255 -23.65 6.55 11.03
CA PRO A 255 -24.46 5.97 9.99
C PRO A 255 -23.63 5.69 8.73
N PRO A 256 -24.04 4.73 7.87
CA PRO A 256 -23.33 4.46 6.63
C PRO A 256 -23.46 5.63 5.64
N ILE A 257 -22.34 5.91 4.96
CA ILE A 257 -22.22 6.93 3.92
C ILE A 257 -22.10 6.33 2.51
N LEU A 258 -21.90 4.99 2.42
CA LEU A 258 -21.78 4.29 1.15
C LEU A 258 -23.05 4.46 0.32
N PRO A 259 -22.96 4.97 -0.93
CA PRO A 259 -24.11 5.13 -1.82
C PRO A 259 -24.74 3.76 -2.14
N LYS A 260 -26.08 3.74 -2.31
CA LYS A 260 -26.80 2.53 -2.67
C LYS A 260 -26.45 2.13 -4.12
N ALA A 261 -25.99 0.91 -4.31
CA ALA A 261 -25.83 0.36 -5.66
C ALA A 261 -27.22 0.02 -6.25
N HIS A 262 -27.47 0.44 -7.49
CA HIS A 262 -28.70 0.17 -8.21
C HIS A 262 -28.78 -1.29 -8.66
N SER A 263 -27.66 -1.88 -9.05
CA SER A 263 -27.57 -3.27 -9.50
C SER A 263 -26.26 -3.89 -9.02
N LEU A 264 -26.35 -5.11 -8.53
CA LEU A 264 -25.19 -5.92 -8.15
C LEU A 264 -25.32 -7.29 -8.83
N PRO A 265 -24.69 -7.48 -10.00
CA PRO A 265 -24.71 -8.76 -10.70
C PRO A 265 -24.03 -9.84 -9.86
N MET A 266 -24.66 -11.02 -9.75
CA MET A 266 -24.19 -12.10 -8.87
C MET A 266 -23.59 -13.28 -9.63
N ALA A 267 -23.63 -13.30 -10.96
CA ALA A 267 -23.33 -14.49 -11.78
C ALA A 267 -21.96 -15.10 -11.44
N HIS A 268 -20.91 -14.27 -11.36
CA HIS A 268 -19.53 -14.71 -11.17
C HIS A 268 -19.03 -14.61 -9.71
N LEU A 269 -19.90 -14.16 -8.78
CA LEU A 269 -19.51 -14.01 -7.38
C LEU A 269 -19.38 -15.36 -6.66
N PRO A 270 -18.39 -15.52 -5.77
CA PRO A 270 -18.33 -16.63 -4.81
C PRO A 270 -19.58 -16.70 -3.93
N LEU A 271 -19.95 -17.90 -3.47
CA LEU A 271 -21.18 -18.13 -2.69
C LEU A 271 -21.32 -17.18 -1.50
N ARG A 272 -20.23 -16.96 -0.74
CA ARG A 272 -20.24 -16.05 0.42
C ARG A 272 -20.58 -14.61 0.05
N LEU A 273 -20.14 -14.14 -1.13
CA LEU A 273 -20.44 -12.80 -1.61
C LEU A 273 -21.87 -12.72 -2.14
N LYS A 274 -22.39 -13.79 -2.78
CA LYS A 274 -23.81 -13.89 -3.17
C LYS A 274 -24.72 -13.75 -1.95
N ILE A 275 -24.43 -14.46 -0.85
CA ILE A 275 -25.18 -14.33 0.41
C ILE A 275 -25.16 -12.88 0.90
N LYS A 276 -24.01 -12.21 0.87
CA LYS A 276 -23.89 -10.81 1.29
C LYS A 276 -24.75 -9.88 0.41
N VAL A 277 -24.77 -10.08 -0.92
CA VAL A 277 -25.65 -9.32 -1.83
C VAL A 277 -27.13 -9.53 -1.47
N ILE A 278 -27.54 -10.77 -1.18
CA ILE A 278 -28.91 -11.08 -0.76
C ILE A 278 -29.25 -10.34 0.54
N LEU A 279 -28.39 -10.42 1.54
CA LEU A 279 -28.60 -9.71 2.81
C LEU A 279 -28.65 -8.19 2.62
N LEU A 280 -27.80 -7.66 1.75
CA LEU A 280 -27.80 -6.23 1.42
C LEU A 280 -29.10 -5.81 0.72
N LYS A 281 -29.65 -6.65 -0.18
CA LYS A 281 -30.94 -6.40 -0.82
C LYS A 281 -32.11 -6.45 0.15
N LEU A 282 -32.09 -7.37 1.12
CA LEU A 282 -33.16 -7.55 2.10
C LEU A 282 -33.16 -6.47 3.18
N PHE A 283 -31.98 -6.14 3.73
CA PHE A 283 -31.88 -5.32 4.93
C PHE A 283 -31.26 -3.92 4.66
N GLY A 284 -30.75 -3.70 3.45
CA GLY A 284 -29.98 -2.51 3.10
C GLY A 284 -28.67 -2.40 3.89
N ILE A 285 -27.89 -1.36 3.64
CA ILE A 285 -26.60 -1.14 4.33
C ILE A 285 -26.81 -0.84 5.83
N ASN A 286 -27.86 -0.14 6.20
CA ASN A 286 -28.20 0.14 7.60
C ASN A 286 -28.46 -1.15 8.39
N GLY A 287 -29.23 -2.07 7.81
CA GLY A 287 -29.52 -3.37 8.43
C GLY A 287 -28.26 -4.23 8.56
N LEU A 288 -27.37 -4.23 7.55
CA LEU A 288 -26.10 -4.93 7.64
C LEU A 288 -25.19 -4.35 8.73
N CYS A 289 -25.10 -3.03 8.86
CA CYS A 289 -24.34 -2.37 9.93
C CYS A 289 -24.88 -2.79 11.31
N PHE A 290 -26.19 -2.83 11.49
CA PHE A 290 -26.81 -3.29 12.74
C PHE A 290 -26.49 -4.76 13.04
N ILE A 291 -26.66 -5.64 12.06
CA ILE A 291 -26.37 -7.09 12.19
C ILE A 291 -24.88 -7.30 12.52
N ASN A 292 -23.97 -6.62 11.81
CA ASN A 292 -22.52 -6.71 12.05
C ASN A 292 -22.16 -6.31 13.49
N LYS A 293 -22.75 -5.21 13.99
CA LYS A 293 -22.52 -4.73 15.35
C LYS A 293 -23.05 -5.73 16.40
N LEU A 294 -24.20 -6.35 16.15
CA LEU A 294 -24.78 -7.37 17.04
C LEU A 294 -23.91 -8.63 17.10
N LEU A 295 -23.51 -9.16 15.95
CA LEU A 295 -22.65 -10.35 15.87
C LEU A 295 -21.30 -10.12 16.55
N TRP A 296 -20.72 -8.93 16.42
CA TRP A 296 -19.47 -8.58 17.08
C TRP A 296 -19.61 -8.56 18.61
N LYS A 297 -20.73 -7.99 19.15
CA LYS A 297 -21.00 -8.01 20.58
C LYS A 297 -21.13 -9.43 21.12
N ILE A 298 -21.83 -10.33 20.41
CA ILE A 298 -21.99 -11.73 20.80
C ILE A 298 -20.65 -12.47 20.84
N ARG A 299 -19.76 -12.22 19.84
CA ARG A 299 -18.42 -12.84 19.80
C ARG A 299 -17.48 -12.38 20.91
N ARG A 300 -17.65 -11.18 21.44
CA ARG A 300 -16.85 -10.65 22.55
C ARG A 300 -17.36 -11.08 23.94
N ALA A 301 -18.60 -11.52 24.01
CA ALA A 301 -19.20 -12.00 25.24
C ALA A 301 -18.96 -13.52 25.48
N ARG A 302 -18.38 -14.20 24.49
CA ARG A 302 -17.89 -15.59 24.59
C ARG A 302 -16.35 -15.59 24.75
#